data_69ea9872d434214c4b2eb79f782bdb05
#
_entry.id   69ea9872d434214c4b2eb79f782bdb05
#
_cell.length_a   1.000
_cell.length_b   1.000
_cell.length_c   1.000
_cell.angle_alpha   90.00
_cell.angle_beta   90.00
_cell.angle_gamma   90.00
#
_symmetry.space_group_name_H-M   'P 1'
#
loop_
_entity.id
_entity.type
_entity.pdbx_description
1 polymer ?
#
loop_
_entity_poly.entity_id
_entity_poly.type
_entity_poly.pdbx_seq_one_letter_code
_entity_poly.pdbx_strand_id
1 'polypeptide(L)'
;MRTQHKGFSLIELMIALLLASITAVVVLQVLSSYQARKSTTVGRNDAQISAAVGMYALEKDIRMAGAGLMVPGGQLCASGVNMAYDGAAVSDGAPMMPLRIIDGGGGPDIIEIIRSNSEFGAAPTRLVQAMASPGGALGVDSMAGLSGGDLVLVGASDGSKICTLMQLSQAPTANGAGWTLAHASGTSFYNPADPTAVFTSAISYDVRDKVVNLGRLGVVRYGIVCSDGAAPSATNICDLGSYNALSTPTPTMADISSIAPQVIELQAQYGIADVGSQKVTAWVDASGGTWGTPSLVNQRRIKAVRIAIIARGAREGRAVTPGPLRLWEADTDMGSAAVDRTLSAD
;
A
#
# COMPACT_ATOMS: atom_id res chain seq x y z
N MET A 1 -1.00 70.82 52.25
CA MET A 1 -1.41 71.05 50.88
C MET A 1 -2.50 70.05 50.56
N ARG A 2 -3.75 70.48 50.36
CA ARG A 2 -4.85 69.66 49.92
C ARG A 2 -4.84 69.62 48.38
N THR A 3 -4.45 68.46 47.82
CA THR A 3 -4.60 68.24 46.39
C THR A 3 -6.08 68.11 46.04
N GLN A 4 -6.60 69.06 45.29
CA GLN A 4 -7.97 68.96 44.73
C GLN A 4 -7.98 67.92 43.62
N HIS A 5 -8.65 66.79 43.86
CA HIS A 5 -8.95 65.81 42.81
C HIS A 5 -10.05 66.51 41.88
N LYS A 6 -9.65 66.86 40.69
CA LYS A 6 -10.61 67.27 39.62
C LYS A 6 -11.29 65.98 39.12
N GLY A 7 -12.61 65.93 39.26
CA GLY A 7 -13.41 64.81 38.68
C GLY A 7 -13.37 64.84 37.15
N PHE A 8 -13.46 63.69 36.50
CA PHE A 8 -13.55 63.55 35.04
C PHE A 8 -14.89 64.17 34.55
N SER A 9 -14.83 64.82 33.42
CA SER A 9 -16.04 65.35 32.71
C SER A 9 -16.70 64.15 32.00
N LEU A 10 -18.04 64.16 31.97
CA LEU A 10 -18.83 63.11 31.27
C LEU A 10 -18.46 63.02 29.77
N ILE A 11 -18.12 64.16 29.15
CA ILE A 11 -17.69 64.20 27.75
C ILE A 11 -16.31 63.57 27.53
N GLU A 12 -15.41 63.73 28.50
CA GLU A 12 -14.05 63.15 28.48
C GLU A 12 -14.12 61.62 28.60
N LEU A 13 -15.04 61.10 29.42
CA LEU A 13 -15.31 59.69 29.56
C LEU A 13 -15.91 59.10 28.29
N MET A 14 -16.84 59.81 27.62
CA MET A 14 -17.40 59.37 26.34
C MET A 14 -16.35 59.31 25.22
N ILE A 15 -15.48 60.32 25.13
CA ILE A 15 -14.40 60.34 24.15
C ILE A 15 -13.40 59.21 24.43
N ALA A 16 -13.05 58.96 25.68
CA ALA A 16 -12.16 57.90 26.06
C ALA A 16 -12.74 56.50 25.70
N LEU A 17 -14.03 56.28 25.96
CA LEU A 17 -14.72 55.05 25.56
C LEU A 17 -14.77 54.86 24.04
N LEU A 18 -15.01 55.91 23.28
CA LEU A 18 -15.04 55.88 21.83
C LEU A 18 -13.66 55.52 21.25
N LEU A 19 -12.59 56.17 21.76
CA LEU A 19 -11.23 55.82 21.35
C LEU A 19 -10.83 54.39 21.74
N ALA A 20 -11.22 53.94 22.95
CA ALA A 20 -10.97 52.60 23.43
C ALA A 20 -11.69 51.54 22.56
N SER A 21 -12.94 51.82 22.13
CA SER A 21 -13.68 50.92 21.26
C SER A 21 -13.05 50.80 19.86
N ILE A 22 -12.63 51.92 19.27
CA ILE A 22 -11.93 51.89 17.97
C ILE A 22 -10.61 51.14 18.06
N THR A 23 -9.81 51.36 19.07
CA THR A 23 -8.55 50.65 19.27
C THR A 23 -8.78 49.17 19.49
N ALA A 24 -9.80 48.76 20.25
CA ALA A 24 -10.16 47.35 20.47
C ALA A 24 -10.52 46.66 19.15
N VAL A 25 -11.32 47.33 18.29
CA VAL A 25 -11.68 46.77 16.97
C VAL A 25 -10.45 46.55 16.09
N VAL A 26 -9.54 47.53 16.05
CA VAL A 26 -8.30 47.42 15.25
C VAL A 26 -7.42 46.24 15.77
N VAL A 27 -7.26 46.15 17.10
CA VAL A 27 -6.48 45.04 17.71
C VAL A 27 -7.09 43.70 17.39
N LEU A 28 -8.43 43.54 17.48
CA LEU A 28 -9.13 42.31 17.14
C LEU A 28 -8.96 41.94 15.66
N GLN A 29 -9.01 42.92 14.74
CA GLN A 29 -8.78 42.69 13.31
C GLN A 29 -7.35 42.20 13.03
N VAL A 30 -6.35 42.82 13.65
CA VAL A 30 -4.95 42.38 13.51
C VAL A 30 -4.76 41.01 14.08
N LEU A 31 -5.34 40.72 15.26
CA LEU A 31 -5.24 39.39 15.88
C LEU A 31 -5.90 38.29 15.03
N SER A 32 -7.10 38.55 14.50
CA SER A 32 -7.80 37.63 13.62
C SER A 32 -7.00 37.34 12.33
N SER A 33 -6.43 38.37 11.72
CA SER A 33 -5.58 38.25 10.53
C SER A 33 -4.30 37.43 10.83
N TYR A 34 -3.69 37.68 11.99
CA TYR A 34 -2.52 36.93 12.44
C TYR A 34 -2.85 35.46 12.69
N GLN A 35 -3.96 35.16 13.36
CA GLN A 35 -4.42 33.79 13.62
C GLN A 35 -4.71 33.03 12.31
N ALA A 36 -5.35 33.70 11.34
CA ALA A 36 -5.63 33.11 10.04
C ALA A 36 -4.32 32.74 9.28
N ARG A 37 -3.33 33.65 9.28
CA ARG A 37 -2.03 33.39 8.67
C ARG A 37 -1.28 32.26 9.37
N LYS A 38 -1.28 32.25 10.71
CA LYS A 38 -0.67 31.19 11.51
C LYS A 38 -1.31 29.84 11.22
N SER A 39 -2.65 29.79 11.18
CA SER A 39 -3.39 28.55 10.85
C SER A 39 -2.99 28.01 9.48
N THR A 40 -2.94 28.87 8.44
CA THR A 40 -2.54 28.47 7.09
C THR A 40 -1.09 27.95 7.04
N THR A 41 -0.15 28.59 7.75
CA THR A 41 1.24 28.17 7.76
C THR A 41 1.42 26.82 8.47
N VAL A 42 0.76 26.64 9.61
CA VAL A 42 0.78 25.37 10.35
C VAL A 42 0.13 24.27 9.50
N GLY A 43 -1.03 24.52 8.90
CA GLY A 43 -1.70 23.53 8.04
C GLY A 43 -0.86 23.11 6.84
N ARG A 44 -0.12 24.03 6.21
CA ARG A 44 0.81 23.67 5.12
C ARG A 44 1.96 22.80 5.60
N ASN A 45 2.55 23.10 6.75
CA ASN A 45 3.61 22.26 7.32
C ASN A 45 3.09 20.86 7.66
N ASP A 46 1.92 20.76 8.27
CA ASP A 46 1.29 19.48 8.61
C ASP A 46 1.06 18.65 7.34
N ALA A 47 0.53 19.25 6.28
CA ALA A 47 0.33 18.58 4.99
C ALA A 47 1.64 18.10 4.36
N GLN A 48 2.70 18.92 4.40
CA GLN A 48 4.01 18.54 3.88
C GLN A 48 4.63 17.38 4.68
N ILE A 49 4.51 17.40 5.99
CA ILE A 49 5.02 16.31 6.86
C ILE A 49 4.24 15.03 6.58
N SER A 50 2.90 15.09 6.51
CA SER A 50 2.06 13.93 6.19
C SER A 50 2.42 13.33 4.83
N ALA A 51 2.54 14.17 3.80
CA ALA A 51 2.94 13.70 2.46
C ALA A 51 4.35 13.06 2.47
N ALA A 52 5.31 13.67 3.17
CA ALA A 52 6.68 13.15 3.26
C ALA A 52 6.73 11.80 4.00
N VAL A 53 6.00 11.65 5.10
CA VAL A 53 5.91 10.40 5.86
C VAL A 53 5.24 9.31 5.02
N GLY A 54 4.13 9.63 4.36
CA GLY A 54 3.43 8.70 3.47
C GLY A 54 4.32 8.23 2.31
N MET A 55 5.02 9.16 1.66
CA MET A 55 5.94 8.83 0.58
C MET A 55 7.11 7.96 1.04
N TYR A 56 7.72 8.28 2.19
CA TYR A 56 8.81 7.48 2.76
C TYR A 56 8.38 6.05 3.08
N ALA A 57 7.19 5.88 3.67
CA ALA A 57 6.66 4.55 4.00
C ALA A 57 6.42 3.72 2.73
N LEU A 58 5.77 4.32 1.72
CA LEU A 58 5.54 3.69 0.43
C LEU A 58 6.86 3.34 -0.26
N GLU A 59 7.81 4.25 -0.34
CA GLU A 59 9.12 4.00 -0.97
C GLU A 59 9.83 2.81 -0.33
N LYS A 60 9.87 2.76 1.01
CA LYS A 60 10.49 1.67 1.75
C LYS A 60 9.88 0.32 1.38
N ASP A 61 8.56 0.22 1.39
CA ASP A 61 7.88 -1.05 1.15
C ASP A 61 7.88 -1.44 -0.33
N ILE A 62 7.81 -0.48 -1.24
CA ILE A 62 7.95 -0.72 -2.68
C ILE A 62 9.34 -1.29 -3.01
N ARG A 63 10.40 -0.77 -2.38
CA ARG A 63 11.76 -1.31 -2.54
C ARG A 63 11.89 -2.75 -2.03
N MET A 64 11.04 -3.16 -1.08
CA MET A 64 10.99 -4.51 -0.55
C MET A 64 10.00 -5.42 -1.29
N ALA A 65 9.25 -4.88 -2.26
CA ALA A 65 8.30 -5.66 -3.03
C ALA A 65 9.00 -6.82 -3.75
N GLY A 66 8.44 -8.02 -3.64
CA GLY A 66 9.01 -9.22 -4.24
C GLY A 66 10.24 -9.79 -3.54
N ALA A 67 10.65 -9.25 -2.39
CA ALA A 67 11.69 -9.88 -1.58
C ALA A 67 11.27 -11.32 -1.25
N GLY A 68 12.14 -12.27 -1.60
CA GLY A 68 11.86 -13.69 -1.44
C GLY A 68 11.16 -14.38 -2.62
N LEU A 69 10.65 -13.65 -3.60
CA LEU A 69 10.01 -14.23 -4.79
C LEU A 69 11.00 -14.53 -5.93
N MET A 70 12.20 -14.00 -5.85
CA MET A 70 13.29 -14.30 -6.79
C MET A 70 14.21 -15.35 -6.19
N VAL A 71 14.44 -16.42 -6.92
CA VAL A 71 15.32 -17.52 -6.50
C VAL A 71 16.49 -17.65 -7.48
N PRO A 72 17.61 -18.30 -7.07
CA PRO A 72 18.67 -18.61 -8.02
C PRO A 72 18.09 -19.40 -9.21
N GLY A 73 18.18 -18.83 -10.41
CA GLY A 73 17.57 -19.38 -11.64
C GLY A 73 16.38 -18.61 -12.16
N GLY A 74 15.94 -17.55 -11.46
CA GLY A 74 14.89 -16.65 -11.93
C GLY A 74 13.65 -16.59 -11.03
N GLN A 75 12.54 -16.19 -11.60
CA GLN A 75 11.26 -16.12 -10.89
C GLN A 75 10.69 -17.54 -10.68
N LEU A 76 10.52 -17.94 -9.43
CA LEU A 76 10.03 -19.28 -9.08
C LEU A 76 8.64 -19.56 -9.69
N CYS A 77 7.75 -18.57 -9.65
CA CYS A 77 6.35 -18.70 -10.05
C CYS A 77 6.07 -18.09 -11.41
N ALA A 78 6.90 -18.37 -12.41
CA ALA A 78 6.72 -17.85 -13.76
C ALA A 78 5.39 -18.31 -14.40
N SER A 79 4.87 -19.48 -14.03
CA SER A 79 3.60 -20.01 -14.54
C SER A 79 2.36 -19.56 -13.76
N GLY A 80 2.55 -18.72 -12.74
CA GLY A 80 1.45 -18.23 -11.90
C GLY A 80 1.46 -18.78 -10.48
N VAL A 81 0.47 -18.43 -9.69
CA VAL A 81 0.34 -18.84 -8.29
C VAL A 81 -1.10 -19.20 -7.93
N ASN A 82 -1.24 -20.32 -7.21
CA ASN A 82 -2.44 -20.72 -6.51
C ASN A 82 -2.35 -20.20 -5.07
N MET A 83 -3.30 -19.39 -4.68
CA MET A 83 -3.41 -18.83 -3.34
C MET A 83 -4.87 -18.87 -2.89
N ALA A 84 -5.13 -19.51 -1.78
CA ALA A 84 -6.46 -19.51 -1.13
C ALA A 84 -6.43 -18.66 0.13
N TYR A 85 -7.58 -18.12 0.48
CA TYR A 85 -7.83 -17.51 1.78
C TYR A 85 -9.29 -17.75 2.18
N ASP A 86 -9.48 -18.23 3.41
CA ASP A 86 -10.81 -18.56 3.96
C ASP A 86 -11.66 -19.46 3.04
N GLY A 87 -11.01 -20.50 2.48
CA GLY A 87 -11.67 -21.49 1.62
C GLY A 87 -11.99 -21.03 0.19
N ALA A 88 -11.67 -19.79 -0.18
CA ALA A 88 -11.86 -19.26 -1.51
C ALA A 88 -10.53 -19.03 -2.25
N ALA A 89 -10.52 -19.18 -3.58
CA ALA A 89 -9.35 -18.84 -4.38
C ALA A 89 -9.20 -17.30 -4.44
N VAL A 90 -8.06 -16.82 -3.97
CA VAL A 90 -7.62 -15.40 -4.16
C VAL A 90 -6.85 -15.27 -5.46
N SER A 91 -6.11 -16.32 -5.82
CA SER A 91 -5.43 -16.47 -7.10
C SER A 91 -5.51 -17.90 -7.54
N ASP A 92 -5.89 -18.15 -8.79
CA ASP A 92 -5.98 -19.45 -9.42
C ASP A 92 -5.15 -19.44 -10.72
N GLY A 93 -3.85 -19.70 -10.56
CA GLY A 93 -2.89 -19.68 -11.65
C GLY A 93 -2.59 -18.29 -12.23
N ALA A 94 -3.07 -17.22 -11.62
CA ALA A 94 -2.78 -15.88 -12.11
C ALA A 94 -1.30 -15.51 -11.89
N PRO A 95 -0.68 -14.71 -12.79
CA PRO A 95 0.67 -14.22 -12.62
C PRO A 95 0.83 -13.44 -11.31
N MET A 96 1.82 -13.80 -10.51
CA MET A 96 2.13 -13.12 -9.27
C MET A 96 2.84 -11.79 -9.56
N MET A 97 2.26 -10.69 -9.10
CA MET A 97 2.88 -9.36 -9.18
C MET A 97 3.37 -8.95 -7.80
N PRO A 98 4.69 -8.76 -7.62
CA PRO A 98 5.22 -8.26 -6.35
C PRO A 98 4.68 -6.89 -5.96
N LEU A 99 4.41 -6.06 -6.96
CA LEU A 99 3.79 -4.75 -6.81
C LEU A 99 2.71 -4.59 -7.88
N ARG A 100 1.49 -4.28 -7.45
CA ARG A 100 0.36 -4.00 -8.31
C ARG A 100 -0.25 -2.65 -7.96
N ILE A 101 -0.50 -1.84 -8.97
CA ILE A 101 -1.32 -0.64 -8.86
C ILE A 101 -2.73 -1.05 -9.23
N ILE A 102 -3.71 -0.66 -8.44
CA ILE A 102 -5.14 -0.79 -8.71
C ILE A 102 -5.63 0.62 -9.00
N ASP A 103 -5.92 0.89 -10.26
CA ASP A 103 -6.35 2.20 -10.74
C ASP A 103 -7.72 2.55 -10.15
N GLY A 104 -7.78 3.65 -9.45
CA GLY A 104 -9.00 4.23 -8.88
C GLY A 104 -9.83 5.00 -9.91
N GLY A 105 -9.38 5.09 -11.16
CA GLY A 105 -10.05 5.84 -12.22
C GLY A 105 -10.10 7.33 -11.89
N GLY A 106 -11.27 7.83 -11.51
CA GLY A 106 -11.45 9.23 -11.08
C GLY A 106 -11.06 9.50 -9.62
N GLY A 107 -10.80 8.46 -8.82
CA GLY A 107 -10.42 8.53 -7.41
C GLY A 107 -8.98 8.12 -7.14
N PRO A 108 -8.60 8.01 -5.86
CA PRO A 108 -7.27 7.56 -5.46
C PRO A 108 -6.98 6.13 -5.88
N ASP A 109 -5.74 5.88 -6.28
CA ASP A 109 -5.23 4.55 -6.56
C ASP A 109 -4.93 3.78 -5.26
N ILE A 110 -4.85 2.45 -5.39
CA ILE A 110 -4.38 1.56 -4.34
C ILE A 110 -3.10 0.89 -4.81
N ILE A 111 -2.09 0.86 -3.94
CA ILE A 111 -0.84 0.15 -4.20
C ILE A 111 -0.85 -1.14 -3.37
N GLU A 112 -0.84 -2.29 -4.05
CA GLU A 112 -0.76 -3.60 -3.43
C GLU A 112 0.67 -4.12 -3.53
N ILE A 113 1.22 -4.54 -2.40
CA ILE A 113 2.61 -5.03 -2.29
C ILE A 113 2.59 -6.41 -1.65
N ILE A 114 3.25 -7.35 -2.31
CA ILE A 114 3.55 -8.66 -1.76
C ILE A 114 5.00 -8.63 -1.26
N ARG A 115 5.17 -8.82 0.04
CA ARG A 115 6.50 -8.86 0.68
C ARG A 115 6.62 -10.03 1.63
N SER A 116 7.79 -10.63 1.65
CA SER A 116 8.18 -11.59 2.70
C SER A 116 8.70 -10.84 3.92
N ASN A 117 8.40 -11.37 5.11
CA ASN A 117 9.03 -10.99 6.36
C ASN A 117 9.81 -12.15 6.99
N SER A 118 10.26 -13.11 6.17
CA SER A 118 11.13 -14.17 6.64
C SER A 118 12.47 -13.62 7.13
N GLU A 119 12.85 -13.94 8.36
CA GLU A 119 14.13 -13.51 8.96
C GLU A 119 15.35 -14.09 8.23
N PHE A 120 15.18 -15.19 7.53
CA PHE A 120 16.24 -15.90 6.81
C PHE A 120 16.27 -15.59 5.30
N GLY A 121 15.55 -14.56 4.85
CA GLY A 121 15.67 -14.05 3.50
C GLY A 121 15.21 -15.00 2.40
N ALA A 122 14.22 -15.83 2.65
CA ALA A 122 13.64 -16.74 1.65
C ALA A 122 14.64 -17.65 0.92
N ALA A 123 15.67 -18.14 1.60
CA ALA A 123 16.56 -19.14 1.04
C ALA A 123 15.77 -20.42 0.68
N PRO A 124 15.80 -20.87 -0.59
CA PRO A 124 14.99 -22.01 -1.00
C PRO A 124 15.56 -23.31 -0.42
N THR A 125 14.70 -24.15 0.14
CA THR A 125 14.95 -25.57 0.39
C THR A 125 14.39 -26.41 -0.76
N ARG A 126 14.75 -27.69 -0.85
CA ARG A 126 14.35 -28.56 -1.93
C ARG A 126 13.53 -29.74 -1.42
N LEU A 127 12.57 -30.17 -2.24
CA LEU A 127 11.88 -31.41 -1.97
C LEU A 127 12.82 -32.59 -2.16
N VAL A 128 12.89 -33.47 -1.15
CA VAL A 128 13.59 -34.74 -1.19
C VAL A 128 12.63 -35.92 -1.45
N GLN A 129 11.32 -35.65 -1.35
CA GLN A 129 10.26 -36.62 -1.63
C GLN A 129 9.17 -35.92 -2.45
N ALA A 130 8.64 -36.61 -3.45
CA ALA A 130 7.51 -36.12 -4.22
C ALA A 130 6.26 -35.98 -3.33
N MET A 131 5.49 -34.95 -3.56
CA MET A 131 4.23 -34.67 -2.88
C MET A 131 3.17 -35.69 -3.35
N ALA A 132 2.59 -36.45 -2.44
CA ALA A 132 1.66 -37.52 -2.80
C ALA A 132 0.34 -37.03 -3.40
N SER A 133 -0.11 -35.83 -3.00
CA SER A 133 -1.32 -35.15 -3.49
C SER A 133 -1.21 -33.66 -3.21
N PRO A 134 -2.05 -32.80 -3.82
CA PRO A 134 -2.02 -31.37 -3.59
C PRO A 134 -2.19 -30.90 -2.12
N GLY A 135 -2.76 -31.72 -1.24
CA GLY A 135 -2.83 -31.53 0.20
C GLY A 135 -1.81 -32.32 1.01
N GLY A 136 -0.90 -33.04 0.36
CA GLY A 136 0.08 -33.91 1.03
C GLY A 136 1.24 -33.16 1.66
N ALA A 137 1.83 -33.70 2.73
CA ALA A 137 2.97 -33.08 3.40
C ALA A 137 4.19 -33.00 2.46
N LEU A 138 5.06 -32.01 2.70
CA LEU A 138 6.27 -31.75 1.93
C LEU A 138 7.48 -32.35 2.66
N GLY A 139 8.25 -33.20 1.99
CA GLY A 139 9.54 -33.67 2.50
C GLY A 139 10.68 -32.83 1.96
N VAL A 140 11.44 -32.14 2.82
CA VAL A 140 12.50 -31.21 2.42
C VAL A 140 13.87 -31.56 2.98
N ASP A 141 14.93 -31.08 2.33
CA ASP A 141 16.33 -31.33 2.74
C ASP A 141 16.76 -30.50 3.94
N SER A 142 16.13 -29.33 4.17
CA SER A 142 16.47 -28.41 5.27
C SER A 142 15.25 -27.76 5.88
N MET A 143 15.26 -27.57 7.19
CA MET A 143 14.27 -26.80 7.92
C MET A 143 14.73 -25.39 8.28
N ALA A 144 15.92 -24.98 7.85
CA ALA A 144 16.51 -23.71 8.26
C ALA A 144 15.57 -22.55 7.97
N GLY A 145 15.24 -21.80 9.03
CA GLY A 145 14.35 -20.65 8.96
C GLY A 145 12.86 -20.96 8.80
N LEU A 146 12.44 -22.23 8.87
CA LEU A 146 11.04 -22.63 8.77
C LEU A 146 10.44 -22.85 10.16
N SER A 147 9.28 -22.27 10.41
CA SER A 147 8.55 -22.37 11.67
C SER A 147 7.08 -22.64 11.44
N GLY A 148 6.39 -23.17 12.44
CA GLY A 148 4.95 -23.35 12.39
C GLY A 148 4.25 -22.00 12.23
N GLY A 149 3.26 -21.92 11.34
CA GLY A 149 2.55 -20.72 10.97
C GLY A 149 3.19 -19.92 9.82
N ASP A 150 4.40 -20.27 9.38
CA ASP A 150 5.02 -19.63 8.22
C ASP A 150 4.27 -19.99 6.93
N LEU A 151 4.23 -19.02 6.03
CA LEU A 151 3.78 -19.22 4.67
C LEU A 151 4.95 -19.67 3.80
N VAL A 152 4.74 -20.74 3.07
CA VAL A 152 5.71 -21.26 2.13
C VAL A 152 5.14 -21.26 0.71
N LEU A 153 5.98 -20.90 -0.22
CA LEU A 153 5.67 -20.95 -1.65
C LEU A 153 6.40 -22.14 -2.25
N VAL A 154 5.63 -23.05 -2.82
CA VAL A 154 6.17 -24.25 -3.46
C VAL A 154 6.06 -24.10 -4.96
N GLY A 155 7.12 -24.43 -5.69
CA GLY A 155 7.15 -24.31 -7.14
C GLY A 155 8.19 -25.21 -7.79
N ALA A 156 7.97 -25.49 -9.07
CA ALA A 156 8.92 -26.26 -9.86
C ALA A 156 10.25 -25.51 -9.99
N SER A 157 11.36 -26.27 -9.94
CA SER A 157 12.71 -25.68 -10.00
C SER A 157 13.01 -24.97 -11.32
N ASP A 158 12.28 -25.30 -12.38
CA ASP A 158 12.38 -24.70 -13.72
C ASP A 158 11.28 -23.68 -14.01
N GLY A 159 10.37 -23.41 -13.05
CA GLY A 159 9.25 -22.51 -13.20
C GLY A 159 8.12 -23.01 -14.09
N SER A 160 8.14 -24.28 -14.48
CA SER A 160 7.15 -24.86 -15.42
C SER A 160 5.78 -25.10 -14.80
N LYS A 161 5.70 -25.30 -13.47
CA LYS A 161 4.45 -25.50 -12.74
C LYS A 161 3.95 -24.21 -12.10
N ILE A 162 2.65 -24.10 -11.96
CA ILE A 162 2.02 -23.07 -11.11
C ILE A 162 2.51 -23.27 -9.68
N CYS A 163 2.92 -22.22 -9.00
CA CYS A 163 3.26 -22.28 -7.57
C CYS A 163 2.01 -22.42 -6.71
N THR A 164 2.17 -22.98 -5.52
CA THR A 164 1.10 -22.98 -4.50
C THR A 164 1.62 -22.35 -3.21
N LEU A 165 0.86 -21.39 -2.68
CA LEU A 165 1.06 -20.82 -1.35
C LEU A 165 0.38 -21.73 -0.33
N MET A 166 1.13 -22.13 0.71
CA MET A 166 0.65 -22.99 1.79
C MET A 166 1.13 -22.44 3.13
N GLN A 167 0.38 -22.67 4.21
CA GLN A 167 0.82 -22.34 5.56
C GLN A 167 1.22 -23.59 6.32
N LEU A 168 2.39 -23.54 6.97
CA LEU A 168 2.83 -24.63 7.84
C LEU A 168 1.92 -24.71 9.07
N SER A 169 1.25 -25.84 9.25
CA SER A 169 0.34 -26.06 10.38
C SER A 169 1.07 -26.32 11.70
N GLN A 170 2.34 -26.71 11.64
CA GLN A 170 3.19 -26.98 12.79
C GLN A 170 4.67 -26.79 12.45
N ALA A 171 5.53 -26.81 13.45
CA ALA A 171 6.97 -26.79 13.25
C ALA A 171 7.43 -28.00 12.42
N PRO A 172 8.47 -27.87 11.58
CA PRO A 172 9.05 -28.98 10.82
C PRO A 172 9.47 -30.12 11.74
N THR A 173 9.19 -31.35 11.32
CA THR A 173 9.56 -32.56 12.08
C THR A 173 10.61 -33.40 11.31
N ALA A 174 11.57 -33.92 12.02
CA ALA A 174 12.63 -34.77 11.40
C ALA A 174 12.02 -36.03 10.80
N ASN A 175 12.45 -36.38 9.58
CA ASN A 175 12.02 -37.57 8.86
C ASN A 175 13.20 -38.23 8.11
N GLY A 176 13.86 -39.16 8.73
CA GLY A 176 15.01 -39.86 8.13
C GLY A 176 16.13 -38.87 7.74
N ALA A 177 16.39 -38.74 6.44
CA ALA A 177 17.44 -37.86 5.91
C ALA A 177 16.99 -36.40 5.67
N GLY A 178 15.78 -36.04 6.09
CA GLY A 178 15.21 -34.71 5.84
C GLY A 178 14.19 -34.29 6.89
N TRP A 179 13.31 -33.38 6.48
CA TRP A 179 12.29 -32.77 7.33
C TRP A 179 10.93 -32.82 6.66
N THR A 180 9.89 -33.08 7.44
CA THR A 180 8.50 -33.01 6.98
C THR A 180 7.91 -31.66 7.35
N LEU A 181 7.34 -30.97 6.36
CA LEU A 181 6.56 -29.75 6.51
C LEU A 181 5.09 -30.11 6.37
N ALA A 182 4.35 -30.02 7.47
CA ALA A 182 2.92 -30.25 7.46
C ALA A 182 2.17 -28.98 7.14
N HIS A 183 1.22 -29.04 6.22
CA HIS A 183 0.29 -27.97 5.88
C HIS A 183 -1.13 -28.52 5.80
N ALA A 184 -1.57 -29.14 6.88
CA ALA A 184 -2.83 -29.89 6.92
C ALA A 184 -4.00 -29.05 6.36
N SER A 185 -4.77 -29.67 5.48
CA SER A 185 -5.94 -29.07 4.84
C SER A 185 -6.96 -28.60 5.89
N GLY A 186 -7.54 -27.41 5.68
CA GLY A 186 -8.56 -26.84 6.56
C GLY A 186 -8.05 -26.36 7.94
N THR A 187 -6.74 -26.38 8.19
CA THR A 187 -6.17 -25.97 9.49
C THR A 187 -5.79 -24.50 9.55
N SER A 188 -5.78 -23.81 8.44
CA SER A 188 -5.50 -22.37 8.36
C SER A 188 -6.30 -21.73 7.25
N PHE A 189 -6.41 -20.41 7.28
CA PHE A 189 -7.06 -19.67 6.20
C PHE A 189 -6.41 -19.87 4.83
N TYR A 190 -5.13 -20.20 4.77
CA TYR A 190 -4.38 -20.42 3.52
C TYR A 190 -4.38 -21.87 3.01
N ASN A 191 -4.83 -22.80 3.83
CA ASN A 191 -4.88 -24.22 3.48
C ASN A 191 -6.34 -24.65 3.29
N PRO A 192 -6.88 -24.63 2.06
CA PRO A 192 -8.25 -25.05 1.83
C PRO A 192 -8.46 -26.51 2.22
N ALA A 193 -9.66 -26.86 2.63
CA ALA A 193 -10.01 -28.23 3.02
C ALA A 193 -9.79 -29.23 1.86
N ASP A 194 -10.11 -28.80 0.65
CA ASP A 194 -9.82 -29.54 -0.58
C ASP A 194 -9.24 -28.59 -1.65
N PRO A 195 -7.90 -28.62 -1.88
CA PRO A 195 -7.28 -27.80 -2.92
C PRO A 195 -7.84 -28.05 -4.32
N THR A 196 -8.35 -29.25 -4.62
CA THR A 196 -8.88 -29.59 -5.95
C THR A 196 -10.28 -29.03 -6.18
N ALA A 197 -10.99 -28.68 -5.13
CA ALA A 197 -12.27 -28.00 -5.20
C ALA A 197 -12.11 -26.48 -5.33
N VAL A 198 -10.97 -25.93 -4.90
CA VAL A 198 -10.72 -24.47 -4.86
C VAL A 198 -9.95 -24.00 -6.09
N PHE A 199 -8.99 -24.80 -6.56
CA PHE A 199 -8.13 -24.43 -7.69
C PHE A 199 -8.48 -25.25 -8.94
N THR A 200 -8.60 -24.59 -10.08
CA THR A 200 -8.79 -25.24 -11.38
C THR A 200 -7.65 -26.22 -11.69
N SER A 201 -6.45 -25.89 -11.26
CA SER A 201 -5.26 -26.74 -11.40
C SER A 201 -4.55 -26.83 -10.04
N ALA A 202 -4.98 -27.78 -9.21
CA ALA A 202 -4.27 -28.12 -7.98
C ALA A 202 -3.01 -28.93 -8.32
N ILE A 203 -1.84 -28.49 -7.83
CA ILE A 203 -0.53 -29.01 -8.23
C ILE A 203 0.07 -29.88 -7.14
N SER A 204 0.67 -31.00 -7.56
CA SER A 204 1.62 -31.79 -6.77
C SER A 204 3.05 -31.54 -7.27
N TYR A 205 4.00 -31.52 -6.35
CA TYR A 205 5.39 -31.15 -6.64
C TYR A 205 6.29 -32.40 -6.56
N ASP A 206 7.36 -32.36 -7.36
CA ASP A 206 8.29 -33.49 -7.50
C ASP A 206 9.57 -33.26 -6.68
N VAL A 207 10.37 -34.31 -6.60
CA VAL A 207 11.72 -34.25 -6.01
C VAL A 207 12.54 -33.15 -6.71
N ARG A 208 13.27 -32.35 -5.95
CA ARG A 208 14.05 -31.16 -6.34
C ARG A 208 13.24 -29.88 -6.60
N ASP A 209 11.91 -29.93 -6.60
CA ASP A 209 11.13 -28.70 -6.60
C ASP A 209 11.45 -27.88 -5.34
N LYS A 210 11.23 -26.58 -5.41
CA LYS A 210 11.70 -25.61 -4.41
C LYS A 210 10.57 -25.22 -3.47
N VAL A 211 10.93 -25.08 -2.22
CA VAL A 211 10.09 -24.49 -1.17
C VAL A 211 10.78 -23.25 -0.67
N VAL A 212 10.10 -22.10 -0.75
CA VAL A 212 10.60 -20.81 -0.28
C VAL A 212 9.80 -20.38 0.93
N ASN A 213 10.49 -20.06 2.02
CA ASN A 213 9.85 -19.48 3.19
C ASN A 213 9.56 -17.99 2.95
N LEU A 214 8.29 -17.61 2.98
CA LEU A 214 7.87 -16.21 2.91
C LEU A 214 7.61 -15.62 4.30
N GLY A 215 7.77 -16.42 5.35
CA GLY A 215 7.42 -16.00 6.70
C GLY A 215 5.93 -15.75 6.82
N ARG A 216 5.55 -14.65 7.45
CA ARG A 216 4.15 -14.18 7.48
C ARG A 216 3.92 -13.25 6.31
N LEU A 217 3.61 -13.80 5.15
CA LEU A 217 3.33 -13.03 3.95
C LEU A 217 2.17 -12.08 4.22
N GLY A 218 2.43 -10.80 4.01
CA GLY A 218 1.37 -9.79 3.92
C GLY A 218 1.12 -9.45 2.46
N VAL A 219 -0.09 -9.63 1.98
CA VAL A 219 -0.58 -8.85 0.84
C VAL A 219 -1.07 -7.53 1.44
N VAL A 220 -0.18 -6.56 1.44
CA VAL A 220 -0.44 -5.25 2.03
C VAL A 220 -0.93 -4.31 0.96
N ARG A 221 -2.06 -3.68 1.20
CA ARG A 221 -2.57 -2.56 0.40
C ARG A 221 -2.32 -1.26 1.11
N TYR A 222 -1.89 -0.30 0.32
CA TYR A 222 -1.79 1.12 0.67
C TYR A 222 -2.88 1.85 -0.08
N GLY A 223 -3.75 2.50 0.63
CA GLY A 223 -4.87 3.24 0.05
C GLY A 223 -5.35 4.36 0.97
N ILE A 224 -6.19 5.21 0.43
CA ILE A 224 -6.83 6.27 1.20
C ILE A 224 -8.16 5.75 1.73
N VAL A 225 -8.34 5.87 3.03
CA VAL A 225 -9.57 5.47 3.72
C VAL A 225 -10.11 6.67 4.48
N CYS A 226 -11.38 6.95 4.29
CA CYS A 226 -12.06 8.08 4.90
C CYS A 226 -13.00 7.63 6.03
N SER A 227 -13.24 8.52 6.98
CA SER A 227 -14.00 8.25 8.22
C SER A 227 -15.45 7.85 7.97
N ASP A 228 -16.02 8.27 6.87
CA ASP A 228 -17.40 7.98 6.45
C ASP A 228 -17.50 6.83 5.42
N GLY A 229 -16.36 6.24 5.06
CA GLY A 229 -16.28 5.19 4.04
C GLY A 229 -16.52 5.67 2.60
N ALA A 230 -16.66 6.99 2.40
CA ALA A 230 -16.84 7.59 1.09
C ALA A 230 -15.49 7.96 0.43
N ALA A 231 -15.55 8.43 -0.80
CA ALA A 231 -14.38 9.01 -1.46
C ALA A 231 -13.90 10.30 -0.75
N PRO A 232 -12.62 10.65 -0.86
CA PRO A 232 -12.12 11.90 -0.29
C PRO A 232 -12.92 13.13 -0.76
N SER A 233 -13.31 13.95 0.20
CA SER A 233 -14.05 15.20 -0.01
C SER A 233 -13.44 16.34 0.81
N ALA A 234 -13.96 17.55 0.67
CA ALA A 234 -13.47 18.69 1.45
C ALA A 234 -13.71 18.53 2.96
N THR A 235 -14.71 17.77 3.37
CA THR A 235 -15.23 17.72 4.75
C THR A 235 -14.88 16.44 5.51
N ASN A 236 -14.63 15.31 4.83
CA ASN A 236 -14.31 14.07 5.51
C ASN A 236 -12.83 13.97 5.93
N ILE A 237 -12.57 13.21 6.98
CA ILE A 237 -11.20 12.91 7.43
C ILE A 237 -10.75 11.66 6.69
N CYS A 238 -9.64 11.77 5.98
CA CYS A 238 -9.06 10.66 5.21
C CYS A 238 -7.58 10.49 5.57
N ASP A 239 -7.17 9.25 5.69
CA ASP A 239 -5.78 8.89 5.98
C ASP A 239 -5.24 7.94 4.91
N LEU A 240 -3.98 8.11 4.57
CA LEU A 240 -3.24 7.06 3.89
C LEU A 240 -2.92 5.99 4.92
N GLY A 241 -3.42 4.79 4.71
CA GLY A 241 -3.21 3.66 5.59
C GLY A 241 -2.76 2.41 4.86
N SER A 242 -2.23 1.46 5.65
CA SER A 242 -1.95 0.11 5.17
C SER A 242 -2.86 -0.89 5.84
N TYR A 243 -3.31 -1.88 5.08
CA TYR A 243 -4.17 -2.95 5.55
C TYR A 243 -3.89 -4.27 4.82
N ASN A 244 -4.27 -5.38 5.45
CA ASN A 244 -4.15 -6.69 4.81
C ASN A 244 -5.34 -6.89 3.84
N ALA A 245 -5.04 -6.99 2.56
CA ALA A 245 -6.05 -7.13 1.51
C ALA A 245 -6.87 -8.42 1.59
N LEU A 246 -6.34 -9.46 2.20
CA LEU A 246 -6.97 -10.78 2.28
C LEU A 246 -8.00 -10.81 3.41
N SER A 247 -7.63 -10.29 4.59
CA SER A 247 -8.54 -10.24 5.75
C SER A 247 -9.52 -9.08 5.73
N THR A 248 -9.22 -8.02 4.99
CA THR A 248 -9.97 -6.76 5.02
C THR A 248 -10.10 -6.18 3.60
N PRO A 249 -10.96 -6.75 2.76
CA PRO A 249 -11.11 -6.30 1.37
C PRO A 249 -11.69 -4.89 1.25
N THR A 250 -12.54 -4.48 2.19
CA THR A 250 -13.18 -3.16 2.28
C THR A 250 -12.86 -2.53 3.63
N PRO A 251 -11.71 -1.84 3.79
CA PRO A 251 -11.27 -1.33 5.07
C PRO A 251 -12.08 -0.12 5.54
N THR A 252 -12.24 -0.01 6.85
CA THR A 252 -12.67 1.20 7.55
C THR A 252 -11.45 1.87 8.22
N MET A 253 -11.64 3.07 8.78
CA MET A 253 -10.57 3.74 9.52
C MET A 253 -10.04 2.93 10.73
N ALA A 254 -10.85 2.04 11.29
CA ALA A 254 -10.44 1.16 12.39
C ALA A 254 -9.57 -0.02 11.93
N ASP A 255 -9.65 -0.37 10.66
CA ASP A 255 -8.98 -1.54 10.09
C ASP A 255 -7.60 -1.22 9.51
N ILE A 256 -7.27 0.05 9.36
CA ILE A 256 -6.02 0.49 8.78
C ILE A 256 -4.96 0.82 9.85
N SER A 257 -3.71 0.55 9.54
CA SER A 257 -2.59 1.22 10.20
C SER A 257 -2.38 2.57 9.51
N SER A 258 -2.89 3.66 10.13
CA SER A 258 -2.73 5.02 9.61
C SER A 258 -1.24 5.37 9.53
N ILE A 259 -0.79 5.76 8.36
CA ILE A 259 0.61 6.13 8.06
C ILE A 259 0.73 7.64 7.99
N ALA A 260 -0.17 8.28 7.25
CA ALA A 260 -0.16 9.71 7.02
C ALA A 260 -1.59 10.25 7.06
N PRO A 261 -1.90 11.12 8.04
CA PRO A 261 -3.22 11.73 8.15
C PRO A 261 -3.44 12.77 7.06
N GLN A 262 -4.71 13.00 6.75
CA GLN A 262 -5.15 14.04 5.81
C GLN A 262 -4.55 13.91 4.39
N VAL A 263 -4.25 12.70 3.95
CA VAL A 263 -3.94 12.40 2.56
C VAL A 263 -5.26 12.13 1.82
N ILE A 264 -5.49 12.89 0.75
CA ILE A 264 -6.75 12.88 0.01
C ILE A 264 -6.60 12.37 -1.42
N GLU A 265 -5.37 12.26 -1.93
CA GLU A 265 -5.11 11.74 -3.26
C GLU A 265 -3.82 10.92 -3.27
N LEU A 266 -3.87 9.78 -3.94
CA LEU A 266 -2.74 8.91 -4.23
C LEU A 266 -2.86 8.48 -5.68
N GLN A 267 -1.87 8.80 -6.50
CA GLN A 267 -1.82 8.37 -7.89
C GLN A 267 -0.51 7.67 -8.18
N ALA A 268 -0.55 6.62 -8.98
CA ALA A 268 0.61 5.84 -9.33
C ALA A 268 0.60 5.40 -10.80
N GLN A 269 1.76 5.34 -11.41
CA GLN A 269 1.92 4.86 -12.79
C GLN A 269 3.10 3.90 -12.89
N TYR A 270 3.01 2.97 -13.82
CA TYR A 270 4.12 2.10 -14.19
C TYR A 270 5.03 2.80 -15.18
N GLY A 271 6.33 2.81 -14.90
CA GLY A 271 7.38 3.12 -15.85
C GLY A 271 7.77 1.88 -16.64
N ILE A 272 7.45 1.86 -17.91
CA ILE A 272 7.63 0.69 -18.77
C ILE A 272 8.80 0.85 -19.72
N ALA A 273 9.45 -0.28 -20.05
CA ALA A 273 10.53 -0.37 -21.00
C ALA A 273 10.14 -1.27 -22.19
N ASP A 274 10.92 -1.20 -23.25
CA ASP A 274 10.82 -2.18 -24.33
C ASP A 274 11.29 -3.55 -23.89
N VAL A 275 10.85 -4.58 -24.58
CA VAL A 275 11.22 -5.97 -24.27
C VAL A 275 12.75 -6.11 -24.30
N GLY A 276 13.33 -6.60 -23.20
CA GLY A 276 14.77 -6.76 -23.06
C GLY A 276 15.54 -5.50 -22.63
N SER A 277 14.88 -4.33 -22.60
CA SER A 277 15.49 -3.08 -22.13
C SER A 277 15.29 -2.87 -20.63
N GLN A 278 16.20 -2.11 -20.01
CA GLN A 278 16.07 -1.60 -18.64
C GLN A 278 15.71 -0.10 -18.61
N LYS A 279 15.76 0.58 -19.75
CA LYS A 279 15.47 2.01 -19.82
C LYS A 279 13.95 2.22 -19.90
N VAL A 280 13.40 2.99 -18.98
CA VAL A 280 11.99 3.41 -19.03
C VAL A 280 11.80 4.28 -20.28
N THR A 281 10.80 3.90 -21.09
CA THR A 281 10.46 4.59 -22.34
C THR A 281 9.08 5.23 -22.29
N ALA A 282 8.22 4.84 -21.35
CA ALA A 282 6.91 5.46 -21.16
C ALA A 282 6.39 5.30 -19.73
N TRP A 283 5.47 6.18 -19.34
CA TRP A 283 4.68 6.06 -18.12
C TRP A 283 3.24 5.76 -18.49
N VAL A 284 2.65 4.75 -17.85
CA VAL A 284 1.30 4.26 -18.17
C VAL A 284 0.49 4.05 -16.90
N ASP A 285 -0.80 4.34 -16.98
CA ASP A 285 -1.75 4.01 -15.91
C ASP A 285 -1.97 2.50 -15.83
N ALA A 286 -2.23 2.00 -14.63
CA ALA A 286 -2.53 0.59 -14.39
C ALA A 286 -3.96 0.24 -14.80
N SER A 287 -4.42 0.74 -15.94
CA SER A 287 -5.79 0.62 -16.43
C SER A 287 -5.90 -0.29 -17.66
N GLY A 288 -7.11 -0.68 -17.97
CA GLY A 288 -7.42 -1.52 -19.14
C GLY A 288 -6.84 -2.93 -19.08
N GLY A 289 -7.01 -3.69 -20.15
CA GLY A 289 -6.58 -5.10 -20.21
C GLY A 289 -5.07 -5.31 -20.28
N THR A 290 -4.31 -4.29 -20.68
CA THR A 290 -2.84 -4.42 -20.84
C THR A 290 -2.08 -4.18 -19.56
N TRP A 291 -2.43 -3.15 -18.79
CA TRP A 291 -1.69 -2.71 -17.61
C TRP A 291 -2.46 -2.84 -16.30
N GLY A 292 -3.78 -2.97 -16.34
CA GLY A 292 -4.58 -3.31 -15.15
C GLY A 292 -4.36 -4.76 -14.68
N THR A 293 -4.17 -5.69 -15.63
CA THR A 293 -3.81 -7.10 -15.39
C THR A 293 -2.71 -7.53 -16.35
N PRO A 294 -1.47 -7.04 -16.18
CA PRO A 294 -0.42 -7.25 -17.16
C PRO A 294 0.00 -8.72 -17.22
N SER A 295 0.15 -9.22 -18.45
CA SER A 295 0.74 -10.54 -18.73
C SER A 295 2.17 -10.60 -18.22
N LEU A 296 2.73 -11.82 -18.06
CA LEU A 296 4.14 -11.99 -17.63
C LEU A 296 5.15 -11.20 -18.49
N VAL A 297 4.91 -11.13 -19.81
CA VAL A 297 5.74 -10.34 -20.71
C VAL A 297 5.67 -8.86 -20.35
N ASN A 298 4.48 -8.34 -20.08
CA ASN A 298 4.29 -6.95 -19.70
C ASN A 298 4.78 -6.64 -18.28
N GLN A 299 4.64 -7.58 -17.33
CA GLN A 299 5.24 -7.43 -15.99
C GLN A 299 6.75 -7.23 -16.04
N ARG A 300 7.45 -7.98 -16.90
CA ARG A 300 8.90 -7.85 -17.12
C ARG A 300 9.31 -6.51 -17.72
N ARG A 301 8.39 -5.80 -18.36
CA ARG A 301 8.60 -4.46 -18.92
C ARG A 301 8.45 -3.36 -17.86
N ILE A 302 7.78 -3.61 -16.75
CA ILE A 302 7.67 -2.66 -15.64
C ILE A 302 9.03 -2.56 -14.95
N LYS A 303 9.63 -1.36 -14.95
CA LYS A 303 10.97 -1.09 -14.39
C LYS A 303 10.95 -0.07 -13.26
N ALA A 304 9.93 0.75 -13.21
CA ALA A 304 9.79 1.79 -12.22
C ALA A 304 8.31 2.03 -11.88
N VAL A 305 8.09 2.70 -10.78
CA VAL A 305 6.78 3.24 -10.39
C VAL A 305 6.99 4.69 -10.02
N ARG A 306 6.14 5.58 -10.51
CA ARG A 306 6.05 6.95 -10.01
C ARG A 306 4.78 7.13 -9.20
N ILE A 307 4.87 7.92 -8.13
CA ILE A 307 3.79 8.12 -7.18
C ILE A 307 3.65 9.60 -6.91
N ALA A 308 2.41 10.06 -6.84
CA ALA A 308 2.06 11.39 -6.36
C ALA A 308 1.08 11.27 -5.19
N ILE A 309 1.29 12.09 -4.16
CA ILE A 309 0.43 12.18 -2.99
C ILE A 309 0.01 13.63 -2.81
N ILE A 310 -1.29 13.84 -2.57
CA ILE A 310 -1.81 15.15 -2.15
C ILE A 310 -2.30 15.03 -0.72
N ALA A 311 -1.73 15.87 0.15
CA ALA A 311 -2.17 16.01 1.52
C ALA A 311 -2.72 17.42 1.77
N ARG A 312 -3.69 17.54 2.64
CA ARG A 312 -4.26 18.83 3.06
C ARG A 312 -3.92 19.15 4.51
N GLY A 313 -3.97 20.40 4.87
CA GLY A 313 -3.84 20.81 6.28
C GLY A 313 -5.06 20.41 7.08
N ALA A 314 -4.85 19.92 8.31
CA ALA A 314 -5.92 19.54 9.23
C ALA A 314 -6.78 20.72 9.73
N ARG A 315 -6.35 21.95 9.50
CA ARG A 315 -7.05 23.16 9.96
C ARG A 315 -7.70 23.86 8.78
N GLU A 316 -8.97 24.20 8.94
CA GLU A 316 -9.69 25.02 7.97
C GLU A 316 -8.98 26.36 7.78
N GLY A 317 -8.51 26.58 6.57
CA GLY A 317 -8.12 27.87 6.07
C GLY A 317 -9.30 28.56 5.37
N ARG A 318 -9.05 29.71 4.75
CA ARG A 318 -10.03 30.30 3.82
C ARG A 318 -10.27 29.28 2.70
N ALA A 319 -11.54 28.89 2.51
CA ALA A 319 -11.93 28.01 1.42
C ALA A 319 -11.44 28.61 0.08
N VAL A 320 -10.55 27.90 -0.56
CA VAL A 320 -10.11 28.20 -1.92
C VAL A 320 -10.52 26.98 -2.73
N THR A 321 -11.40 27.18 -3.71
CA THR A 321 -11.69 26.14 -4.68
C THR A 321 -10.39 25.86 -5.43
N PRO A 322 -9.73 24.71 -5.23
CA PRO A 322 -8.51 24.42 -5.96
C PRO A 322 -8.88 24.20 -7.42
N GLY A 323 -8.17 24.85 -8.31
CA GLY A 323 -8.18 24.46 -9.73
C GLY A 323 -7.58 23.06 -9.91
N PRO A 324 -7.60 22.52 -11.13
CA PRO A 324 -6.96 21.23 -11.40
C PRO A 324 -5.49 21.27 -10.97
N LEU A 325 -5.08 20.30 -10.17
CA LEU A 325 -3.71 20.13 -9.74
C LEU A 325 -2.99 19.23 -10.74
N ARG A 326 -1.91 19.74 -11.32
CA ARG A 326 -1.07 18.95 -12.21
C ARG A 326 -0.15 18.07 -11.38
N LEU A 327 -0.31 16.75 -11.52
CA LEU A 327 0.51 15.77 -10.82
C LEU A 327 1.80 15.50 -11.59
N TRP A 328 1.69 15.36 -12.91
CA TRP A 328 2.84 15.14 -13.78
C TRP A 328 2.71 15.98 -15.05
N GLU A 329 3.82 16.59 -15.46
CA GLU A 329 3.93 17.23 -16.76
C GLU A 329 3.87 16.19 -17.89
N ALA A 330 3.42 16.63 -19.06
CA ALA A 330 3.56 15.82 -20.25
C ALA A 330 5.05 15.63 -20.54
N ASP A 331 5.46 14.39 -20.76
CA ASP A 331 6.81 14.05 -21.16
C ASP A 331 6.75 13.55 -22.61
N THR A 332 7.11 14.43 -23.53
CA THR A 332 7.10 14.14 -24.97
C THR A 332 8.15 13.11 -25.36
N ASP A 333 9.28 13.06 -24.66
CA ASP A 333 10.35 12.10 -24.92
C ASP A 333 9.99 10.69 -24.48
N MET A 334 9.12 10.58 -23.46
CA MET A 334 8.59 9.31 -22.95
C MET A 334 7.14 9.05 -23.35
N GLY A 335 6.57 9.86 -24.23
CA GLY A 335 5.20 9.65 -24.75
C GLY A 335 4.11 9.67 -23.68
N SER A 336 4.36 10.27 -22.50
CA SER A 336 3.38 10.34 -21.43
C SER A 336 2.60 11.66 -21.47
N ALA A 337 1.27 11.57 -21.31
CA ALA A 337 0.41 12.74 -21.18
C ALA A 337 0.56 13.40 -19.79
N ALA A 338 0.25 14.70 -19.71
CA ALA A 338 0.07 15.36 -18.44
C ALA A 338 -1.11 14.73 -17.68
N VAL A 339 -0.97 14.61 -16.37
CA VAL A 339 -2.05 14.11 -15.52
C VAL A 339 -2.47 15.21 -14.56
N ASP A 340 -3.69 15.67 -14.76
CA ASP A 340 -4.31 16.68 -13.92
C ASP A 340 -5.42 16.02 -13.07
N ARG A 341 -5.51 16.42 -11.80
CA ARG A 341 -6.58 16.00 -10.89
C ARG A 341 -7.37 17.21 -10.43
N THR A 342 -8.68 17.13 -10.57
CA THR A 342 -9.61 18.10 -9.99
C THR A 342 -10.10 17.53 -8.66
N LEU A 343 -9.73 18.16 -7.57
CA LEU A 343 -10.26 17.82 -6.25
C LEU A 343 -11.69 18.35 -6.15
N SER A 344 -12.59 17.53 -5.64
CA SER A 344 -13.98 17.94 -5.39
C SER A 344 -13.99 19.11 -4.38
N ALA A 345 -14.78 20.11 -4.69
CA ALA A 345 -14.91 21.36 -3.89
C ALA A 345 -16.12 21.31 -2.95
N ASP A 346 -16.65 20.13 -2.66
CA ASP A 346 -17.86 19.97 -1.84
C ASP A 346 -17.65 20.24 -0.36
#